data_3bbdabbfaaafe5211a026d725f2e6993
#
_entry.id   3bbdabbfaaafe5211a026d725f2e6993
#
_cell.length_a   1.000
_cell.length_b   1.000
_cell.length_c   1.000
_cell.angle_alpha   90.00
_cell.angle_beta   90.00
_cell.angle_gamma   90.00
#
_symmetry.space_group_name_H-M   'P 1'
#
loop_
_entity.id
_entity.type
_entity.pdbx_description
1 polymer ?
#
loop_
_entity_poly.entity_id
_entity_poly.type
_entity_poly.pdbx_seq_one_letter_code
_entity_poly.pdbx_strand_id
1 'polypeptide(L)'
;MAMIGGIEVRMRREEMSLPEPVVCCHHRNHMPATSQPAFFFDRDGVVNVSPGEGYVLHAEDFHLSPGIVEALAWCRENGYKLILVTSQQGVGKGLMTQAALDDIHARMQATLAQNGAQFDGIYACTHLKGTCECRKPSPQMIFDAQRDHGLDLARSWLVGDHDRDIQMAVNAGVPRTIRILSHHEPAVAATHTLASPAELLRCLKENCPAAR
;
A
#
# COMPACT_ATOMS: atom_id res chain seq x y z
N MET A 1 -6.45 -60.33 59.14
CA MET A 1 -5.17 -60.54 58.52
C MET A 1 -5.26 -60.05 57.09
N ALA A 2 -4.43 -59.18 56.72
CA ALA A 2 -4.08 -58.53 55.42
C ALA A 2 -4.24 -57.00 55.45
N MET A 3 -3.13 -56.35 55.65
CA MET A 3 -2.89 -54.93 55.47
C MET A 3 -2.88 -54.63 53.98
N ILE A 4 -3.58 -53.60 53.55
CA ILE A 4 -3.37 -53.02 52.23
C ILE A 4 -3.17 -51.51 52.45
N GLY A 5 -1.98 -51.06 52.00
CA GLY A 5 -1.48 -49.72 52.24
C GLY A 5 -2.27 -48.62 51.52
N GLY A 6 -2.51 -47.56 52.28
CA GLY A 6 -3.05 -46.31 51.73
C GLY A 6 -1.97 -45.53 51.03
N ILE A 7 -2.20 -45.21 49.78
CA ILE A 7 -1.42 -44.21 49.03
C ILE A 7 -2.18 -42.90 49.18
N GLU A 8 -1.63 -42.00 49.98
CA GLU A 8 -2.09 -40.61 50.12
C GLU A 8 -1.63 -39.80 48.90
N VAL A 9 -2.55 -39.57 47.96
CA VAL A 9 -2.28 -38.70 46.82
C VAL A 9 -2.44 -37.25 47.27
N ARG A 10 -1.32 -36.59 47.51
CA ARG A 10 -1.26 -35.18 47.84
C ARG A 10 -1.45 -34.38 46.55
N MET A 11 -2.68 -33.93 46.25
CA MET A 11 -2.93 -32.97 45.19
C MET A 11 -2.28 -31.62 45.52
N ARG A 12 -1.28 -31.24 44.79
CA ARG A 12 -0.79 -29.85 44.80
C ARG A 12 -1.84 -29.00 44.11
N ARG A 13 -2.36 -28.00 44.80
CA ARG A 13 -3.10 -26.90 44.21
C ARG A 13 -2.06 -26.07 43.42
N GLU A 14 -2.07 -26.15 42.11
CA GLU A 14 -1.47 -25.14 41.28
C GLU A 14 -2.33 -23.88 41.39
N GLU A 15 -1.75 -22.84 42.00
CA GLU A 15 -2.33 -21.51 41.99
C GLU A 15 -2.29 -21.03 40.55
N MET A 16 -3.45 -21.00 39.88
CA MET A 16 -3.63 -20.33 38.61
C MET A 16 -3.47 -18.82 38.85
N SER A 17 -2.25 -18.32 38.57
CA SER A 17 -1.98 -16.91 38.46
C SER A 17 -2.83 -16.35 37.30
N LEU A 18 -3.72 -15.44 37.62
CA LEU A 18 -4.46 -14.67 36.63
C LEU A 18 -3.45 -13.86 35.80
N PRO A 19 -3.57 -13.81 34.46
CA PRO A 19 -2.70 -12.97 33.68
C PRO A 19 -2.93 -11.51 34.09
N GLU A 20 -1.83 -10.81 34.37
CA GLU A 20 -1.86 -9.38 34.64
C GLU A 20 -2.57 -8.64 33.48
N PRO A 21 -3.33 -7.58 33.79
CA PRO A 21 -3.99 -6.81 32.74
C PRO A 21 -2.91 -6.24 31.80
N VAL A 22 -3.03 -6.58 30.52
CA VAL A 22 -2.21 -5.98 29.47
C VAL A 22 -2.43 -4.48 29.54
N VAL A 23 -1.48 -3.75 30.11
CA VAL A 23 -1.45 -2.29 30.06
C VAL A 23 -1.34 -1.94 28.59
N CYS A 24 -2.44 -1.51 28.01
CA CYS A 24 -2.48 -0.91 26.68
C CYS A 24 -1.57 0.32 26.73
N CYS A 25 -0.32 0.13 26.29
CA CYS A 25 0.59 1.25 26.10
C CYS A 25 -0.07 2.20 25.11
N HIS A 26 -0.59 3.30 25.64
CA HIS A 26 -0.90 4.48 24.83
C HIS A 26 0.43 4.90 24.19
N HIS A 27 0.67 4.39 22.99
CA HIS A 27 1.72 4.93 22.14
C HIS A 27 1.31 6.37 21.87
N ARG A 28 1.89 7.29 22.63
CA ARG A 28 1.91 8.70 22.24
C ARG A 28 2.49 8.68 20.84
N ASN A 29 1.67 9.08 19.86
CA ASN A 29 2.11 9.35 18.51
C ASN A 29 3.31 10.30 18.57
N HIS A 30 4.50 9.74 18.63
CA HIS A 30 5.72 10.49 18.40
C HIS A 30 5.83 10.63 16.88
N MET A 31 5.09 11.61 16.33
CA MET A 31 5.31 12.06 14.98
C MET A 31 6.80 12.44 14.90
N PRO A 32 7.58 11.87 13.97
CA PRO A 32 8.96 12.30 13.80
C PRO A 32 8.96 13.80 13.53
N ALA A 33 9.96 14.52 14.03
CA ALA A 33 10.03 16.00 14.04
C ALA A 33 9.92 16.64 12.65
N THR A 34 9.94 15.85 11.55
CA THR A 34 9.67 16.26 10.17
C THR A 34 8.91 15.14 9.47
N SER A 35 7.57 15.27 9.40
CA SER A 35 6.77 14.36 8.56
C SER A 35 7.03 14.68 7.08
N GLN A 36 7.33 13.65 6.28
CA GLN A 36 7.68 13.77 4.86
C GLN A 36 6.46 13.51 3.98
N PRO A 37 6.19 14.34 2.97
CA PRO A 37 5.09 14.06 2.05
C PRO A 37 5.43 12.86 1.15
N ALA A 38 4.37 12.21 0.65
CA ALA A 38 4.49 11.04 -0.21
C ALA A 38 3.71 11.19 -1.51
N PHE A 39 4.13 10.45 -2.51
CA PHE A 39 3.29 10.07 -3.63
C PHE A 39 2.84 8.62 -3.46
N PHE A 40 1.53 8.41 -3.43
CA PHE A 40 0.90 7.11 -3.49
C PHE A 40 0.58 6.77 -4.94
N PHE A 41 0.98 5.58 -5.39
CA PHE A 41 0.74 5.12 -6.76
C PHE A 41 -0.09 3.85 -6.76
N ASP A 42 -1.11 3.76 -7.60
CA ASP A 42 -1.65 2.46 -7.98
C ASP A 42 -0.64 1.73 -8.89
N ARG A 43 -0.78 0.40 -8.95
CA ARG A 43 0.11 -0.44 -9.75
C ARG A 43 -0.38 -0.55 -11.19
N ASP A 44 -1.50 -1.24 -11.38
CA ASP A 44 -2.01 -1.60 -12.72
C ASP A 44 -2.67 -0.39 -13.40
N GLY A 45 -2.21 -0.04 -14.59
CA GLY A 45 -2.68 1.16 -15.31
C GLY A 45 -1.93 2.45 -14.98
N VAL A 46 -1.08 2.43 -13.94
CA VAL A 46 -0.24 3.57 -13.54
C VAL A 46 1.24 3.19 -13.62
N VAL A 47 1.71 2.33 -12.70
CA VAL A 47 3.12 1.91 -12.64
C VAL A 47 3.44 0.91 -13.75
N ASN A 48 2.54 -0.03 -13.99
CA ASN A 48 2.64 -0.93 -15.13
C ASN A 48 1.47 -0.78 -16.10
N VAL A 49 1.68 -1.21 -17.31
CA VAL A 49 0.63 -1.28 -18.35
C VAL A 49 -0.55 -2.07 -17.80
N SER A 50 -1.75 -1.50 -17.95
CA SER A 50 -2.97 -2.14 -17.46
C SER A 50 -3.18 -3.50 -18.11
N PRO A 51 -3.46 -4.56 -17.34
CA PRO A 51 -3.86 -5.87 -17.90
C PRO A 51 -5.32 -5.88 -18.39
N GLY A 52 -5.99 -4.72 -18.46
CA GLY A 52 -7.42 -4.62 -18.75
C GLY A 52 -8.28 -5.21 -17.63
N GLU A 53 -9.23 -6.08 -17.97
CA GLU A 53 -10.08 -6.76 -16.98
C GLU A 53 -9.38 -7.94 -16.28
N GLY A 54 -8.16 -8.28 -16.71
CA GLY A 54 -7.37 -9.38 -16.17
C GLY A 54 -6.49 -9.02 -14.97
N TYR A 55 -5.45 -9.82 -14.80
CA TYR A 55 -4.42 -9.66 -13.78
C TYR A 55 -3.04 -9.90 -14.39
N VAL A 56 -2.02 -9.22 -13.89
CA VAL A 56 -0.62 -9.61 -14.11
C VAL A 56 -0.36 -10.78 -13.18
N LEU A 57 -0.25 -12.00 -13.72
CA LEU A 57 -0.12 -13.23 -12.95
C LEU A 57 1.32 -13.71 -12.81
N HIS A 58 2.20 -13.32 -13.72
CA HIS A 58 3.61 -13.72 -13.77
C HIS A 58 4.52 -12.50 -13.93
N ALA A 59 5.75 -12.60 -13.43
CA ALA A 59 6.70 -11.50 -13.47
C ALA A 59 7.14 -11.14 -14.91
N GLU A 60 7.12 -12.09 -15.84
CA GLU A 60 7.36 -11.84 -17.28
C GLU A 60 6.30 -10.97 -17.95
N ASP A 61 5.05 -10.99 -17.45
CA ASP A 61 3.93 -10.20 -17.98
C ASP A 61 3.91 -8.78 -17.42
N PHE A 62 4.80 -8.48 -16.45
CA PHE A 62 4.88 -7.16 -15.84
C PHE A 62 5.72 -6.22 -16.69
N HIS A 63 5.07 -5.20 -17.29
CA HIS A 63 5.73 -4.19 -18.12
C HIS A 63 5.48 -2.80 -17.55
N LEU A 64 6.55 -2.05 -17.25
CA LEU A 64 6.44 -0.67 -16.76
C LEU A 64 5.72 0.21 -17.78
N SER A 65 4.90 1.13 -17.28
CA SER A 65 4.24 2.14 -18.11
C SER A 65 5.26 3.12 -18.69
N PRO A 66 5.05 3.60 -19.92
CA PRO A 66 5.93 4.62 -20.51
C PRO A 66 6.03 5.88 -19.63
N GLY A 67 7.24 6.36 -19.37
CA GLY A 67 7.50 7.59 -18.60
C GLY A 67 7.39 7.46 -17.09
N ILE A 68 7.01 6.26 -16.56
CA ILE A 68 6.82 6.10 -15.11
C ILE A 68 8.14 6.17 -14.34
N VAL A 69 9.22 5.63 -14.88
CA VAL A 69 10.53 5.61 -14.24
C VAL A 69 11.03 7.03 -13.98
N GLU A 70 10.96 7.88 -15.00
CA GLU A 70 11.37 9.28 -14.92
C GLU A 70 10.48 10.08 -13.96
N ALA A 71 9.18 9.78 -13.90
CA ALA A 71 8.24 10.41 -12.99
C ALA A 71 8.54 10.05 -11.53
N LEU A 72 8.78 8.76 -11.25
CA LEU A 72 9.15 8.28 -9.91
C LEU A 72 10.49 8.84 -9.45
N ALA A 73 11.50 8.82 -10.33
CA ALA A 73 12.82 9.41 -10.04
C ALA A 73 12.69 10.90 -9.68
N TRP A 74 11.93 11.65 -10.47
CA TRP A 74 11.65 13.06 -10.18
C TRP A 74 10.99 13.27 -8.83
N CYS A 75 9.98 12.47 -8.46
CA CYS A 75 9.34 12.57 -7.14
C CYS A 75 10.36 12.38 -6.02
N ARG A 76 11.23 11.39 -6.13
CA ARG A 76 12.28 11.11 -5.13
C ARG A 76 13.31 12.24 -5.04
N GLU A 77 13.79 12.75 -6.17
CA GLU A 77 14.73 13.87 -6.24
C GLU A 77 14.15 15.15 -5.61
N ASN A 78 12.82 15.31 -5.67
CA ASN A 78 12.12 16.42 -5.05
C ASN A 78 11.69 16.15 -3.59
N GLY A 79 12.16 15.07 -2.97
CA GLY A 79 12.03 14.82 -1.55
C GLY A 79 10.74 14.11 -1.14
N TYR A 80 9.99 13.52 -2.07
CA TYR A 80 8.81 12.73 -1.75
C TYR A 80 9.16 11.27 -1.45
N LYS A 81 8.45 10.66 -0.51
CA LYS A 81 8.39 9.22 -0.36
C LYS A 81 7.54 8.59 -1.47
N LEU A 82 7.97 7.44 -1.97
CA LEU A 82 7.25 6.69 -2.99
C LEU A 82 6.55 5.50 -2.35
N ILE A 83 5.24 5.44 -2.41
CA ILE A 83 4.44 4.37 -1.81
C ILE A 83 3.55 3.74 -2.89
N LEU A 84 3.66 2.42 -3.03
CA LEU A 84 2.74 1.65 -3.87
C LEU A 84 1.54 1.21 -3.04
N VAL A 85 0.33 1.46 -3.55
CA VAL A 85 -0.94 0.99 -2.95
C VAL A 85 -1.72 0.27 -4.04
N THR A 86 -2.02 -1.03 -3.87
CA THR A 86 -2.62 -1.83 -4.95
C THR A 86 -3.62 -2.86 -4.46
N SER A 87 -4.63 -3.16 -5.28
CA SER A 87 -5.62 -4.21 -5.00
C SER A 87 -5.37 -5.43 -5.88
N GLN A 88 -4.80 -6.49 -5.30
CA GLN A 88 -4.36 -7.71 -5.97
C GLN A 88 -5.25 -8.91 -5.64
N GLN A 89 -6.51 -8.81 -6.02
CA GLN A 89 -7.52 -9.85 -5.74
C GLN A 89 -7.25 -11.19 -6.42
N GLY A 90 -6.34 -11.24 -7.40
CA GLY A 90 -5.92 -12.48 -8.06
C GLY A 90 -5.44 -13.54 -7.07
N VAL A 91 -4.77 -13.12 -5.97
CA VAL A 91 -4.35 -14.03 -4.89
C VAL A 91 -5.58 -14.60 -4.16
N GLY A 92 -6.47 -13.75 -3.69
CA GLY A 92 -7.69 -14.19 -2.99
C GLY A 92 -8.65 -15.04 -3.85
N LYS A 93 -8.60 -14.89 -5.18
CA LYS A 93 -9.31 -15.74 -6.13
C LYS A 93 -8.59 -17.05 -6.45
N GLY A 94 -7.38 -17.25 -5.95
CA GLY A 94 -6.57 -18.44 -6.27
C GLY A 94 -6.03 -18.47 -7.70
N LEU A 95 -6.03 -17.32 -8.42
CA LEU A 95 -5.49 -17.21 -9.78
C LEU A 95 -3.97 -17.10 -9.79
N MET A 96 -3.39 -16.67 -8.69
CA MET A 96 -1.95 -16.62 -8.44
C MET A 96 -1.66 -16.84 -6.96
N THR A 97 -0.44 -17.22 -6.64
CA THR A 97 0.02 -17.37 -5.26
C THR A 97 0.54 -16.04 -4.70
N GLN A 98 0.64 -15.92 -3.35
CA GLN A 98 1.32 -14.81 -2.74
C GLN A 98 2.78 -14.70 -3.22
N ALA A 99 3.49 -15.83 -3.32
CA ALA A 99 4.87 -15.88 -3.81
C ALA A 99 5.01 -15.32 -5.25
N ALA A 100 4.04 -15.60 -6.13
CA ALA A 100 4.04 -15.02 -7.48
C ALA A 100 3.85 -13.49 -7.45
N LEU A 101 2.99 -12.98 -6.58
CA LEU A 101 2.83 -11.54 -6.39
C LEU A 101 4.10 -10.90 -5.84
N ASP A 102 4.75 -11.55 -4.88
CA ASP A 102 6.00 -11.08 -4.28
C ASP A 102 7.13 -11.03 -5.31
N ASP A 103 7.20 -12.02 -6.23
CA ASP A 103 8.17 -12.05 -7.34
C ASP A 103 7.94 -10.90 -8.33
N ILE A 104 6.68 -10.62 -8.70
CA ILE A 104 6.31 -9.45 -9.51
C ILE A 104 6.81 -8.16 -8.86
N HIS A 105 6.54 -7.98 -7.56
CA HIS A 105 6.97 -6.77 -6.83
C HIS A 105 8.50 -6.70 -6.69
N ALA A 106 9.18 -7.82 -6.45
CA ALA A 106 10.64 -7.86 -6.38
C ALA A 106 11.28 -7.46 -7.72
N ARG A 107 10.79 -7.99 -8.83
CA ARG A 107 11.26 -7.63 -10.18
C ARG A 107 11.01 -6.18 -10.51
N MET A 108 9.82 -5.66 -10.19
CA MET A 108 9.49 -4.23 -10.31
C MET A 108 10.51 -3.37 -9.55
N GLN A 109 10.73 -3.67 -8.27
CA GLN A 109 11.64 -2.93 -7.41
C GLN A 109 13.09 -2.96 -7.95
N ALA A 110 13.56 -4.13 -8.39
CA ALA A 110 14.91 -4.28 -8.96
C ALA A 110 15.08 -3.44 -10.24
N THR A 111 14.07 -3.40 -11.10
CA THR A 111 14.10 -2.59 -12.32
C THR A 111 14.09 -1.09 -12.00
N LEU A 112 13.24 -0.65 -11.08
CA LEU A 112 13.13 0.75 -10.66
C LEU A 112 14.39 1.24 -9.93
N ALA A 113 15.02 0.37 -9.13
CA ALA A 113 16.23 0.71 -8.37
C ALA A 113 17.41 1.10 -9.26
N GLN A 114 17.50 0.58 -10.49
CA GLN A 114 18.54 0.95 -11.47
C GLN A 114 18.51 2.43 -11.82
N ASN A 115 17.37 3.10 -11.60
CA ASN A 115 17.17 4.52 -11.89
C ASN A 115 16.84 5.34 -10.63
N GLY A 116 17.07 4.79 -9.43
CA GLY A 116 16.74 5.46 -8.18
C GLY A 116 15.24 5.70 -7.96
N ALA A 117 14.37 4.95 -8.64
CA ALA A 117 12.92 5.14 -8.68
C ALA A 117 12.13 4.10 -7.86
N GLN A 118 12.80 3.29 -7.02
CA GLN A 118 12.17 2.24 -6.21
C GLN A 118 11.20 2.82 -5.18
N PHE A 119 10.16 2.07 -4.85
CA PHE A 119 9.21 2.40 -3.79
C PHE A 119 9.83 2.22 -2.40
N ASP A 120 9.50 3.13 -1.46
CA ASP A 120 9.86 3.03 -0.05
C ASP A 120 8.97 2.03 0.69
N GLY A 121 7.73 1.82 0.21
CA GLY A 121 6.77 0.86 0.76
C GLY A 121 5.81 0.33 -0.30
N ILE A 122 5.39 -0.93 -0.14
CA ILE A 122 4.41 -1.60 -1.00
C ILE A 122 3.29 -2.13 -0.12
N TYR A 123 2.06 -1.67 -0.36
CA TYR A 123 0.85 -2.06 0.36
C TYR A 123 -0.13 -2.69 -0.63
N ALA A 124 -0.37 -3.98 -0.48
CA ALA A 124 -1.19 -4.76 -1.39
C ALA A 124 -2.37 -5.43 -0.67
N CYS A 125 -3.58 -5.16 -1.11
CA CYS A 125 -4.77 -5.87 -0.66
C CYS A 125 -5.00 -7.10 -1.55
N THR A 126 -4.82 -8.29 -1.02
CA THR A 126 -5.01 -9.57 -1.72
C THR A 126 -6.36 -10.23 -1.46
N HIS A 127 -7.19 -9.65 -0.61
CA HIS A 127 -8.47 -10.22 -0.19
C HIS A 127 -9.55 -10.13 -1.28
N LEU A 128 -10.56 -10.99 -1.16
CA LEU A 128 -11.77 -10.91 -1.96
C LEU A 128 -12.57 -9.64 -1.63
N LYS A 129 -13.33 -9.14 -2.61
CA LYS A 129 -14.19 -7.97 -2.40
C LYS A 129 -15.19 -8.24 -1.26
N GLY A 130 -15.24 -7.32 -0.29
CA GLY A 130 -16.17 -7.40 0.85
C GLY A 130 -15.69 -8.30 2.00
N THR A 131 -14.46 -8.83 1.98
CA THR A 131 -13.93 -9.69 3.06
C THR A 131 -12.82 -9.03 3.89
N CYS A 132 -12.52 -7.75 3.65
CA CYS A 132 -11.49 -7.00 4.38
C CYS A 132 -11.80 -5.51 4.42
N GLU A 133 -11.09 -4.79 5.27
CA GLU A 133 -11.16 -3.33 5.41
C GLU A 133 -10.04 -2.59 4.67
N CYS A 134 -9.07 -3.31 4.07
CA CYS A 134 -7.92 -2.68 3.41
C CYS A 134 -8.12 -2.38 1.92
N ARG A 135 -9.16 -2.96 1.28
CA ARG A 135 -9.38 -2.81 -0.16
C ARG A 135 -9.90 -1.42 -0.51
N LYS A 136 -9.32 -0.80 -1.56
CA LYS A 136 -9.79 0.45 -2.16
C LYS A 136 -11.31 0.41 -2.44
N PRO A 137 -12.07 1.45 -2.08
CA PRO A 137 -11.66 2.79 -1.70
C PRO A 137 -11.40 3.00 -0.19
N SER A 138 -11.20 1.94 0.61
CA SER A 138 -10.79 2.09 2.01
C SER A 138 -9.43 2.80 2.09
N PRO A 139 -9.23 3.74 3.02
CA PRO A 139 -7.97 4.45 3.22
C PRO A 139 -6.91 3.63 3.99
N GLN A 140 -7.22 2.40 4.40
CA GLN A 140 -6.40 1.63 5.33
C GLN A 140 -4.94 1.47 4.88
N MET A 141 -4.70 1.17 3.58
CA MET A 141 -3.34 1.04 3.06
C MET A 141 -2.54 2.36 3.14
N ILE A 142 -3.21 3.51 3.00
CA ILE A 142 -2.58 4.84 3.17
C ILE A 142 -2.26 5.09 4.64
N PHE A 143 -3.15 4.73 5.57
CA PHE A 143 -2.92 4.89 7.00
C PHE A 143 -1.81 3.96 7.52
N ASP A 144 -1.73 2.74 7.01
CA ASP A 144 -0.63 1.83 7.32
C ASP A 144 0.72 2.41 6.85
N ALA A 145 0.78 2.91 5.61
CA ALA A 145 1.96 3.59 5.10
C ALA A 145 2.31 4.85 5.90
N GLN A 146 1.30 5.65 6.29
CA GLN A 146 1.50 6.84 7.13
C GLN A 146 2.15 6.48 8.46
N ARG A 147 1.66 5.45 9.14
CA ARG A 147 2.19 4.97 10.41
C ARG A 147 3.64 4.49 10.25
N ASP A 148 3.90 3.67 9.23
CA ASP A 148 5.16 2.97 9.05
C ASP A 148 6.30 3.92 8.58
N HIS A 149 5.95 4.99 7.84
CA HIS A 149 6.91 5.94 7.27
C HIS A 149 6.80 7.37 7.82
N GLY A 150 5.88 7.65 8.75
CA GLY A 150 5.69 8.99 9.31
C GLY A 150 5.27 10.05 8.28
N LEU A 151 4.29 9.72 7.41
CA LEU A 151 3.96 10.55 6.25
C LEU A 151 3.04 11.73 6.60
N ASP A 152 3.26 12.85 5.91
CA ASP A 152 2.36 14.03 5.91
C ASP A 152 1.33 13.90 4.78
N LEU A 153 0.14 13.40 5.09
CA LEU A 153 -0.92 13.19 4.11
C LEU A 153 -1.44 14.52 3.52
N ALA A 154 -1.43 15.61 4.29
CA ALA A 154 -1.93 16.91 3.83
C ALA A 154 -1.06 17.52 2.72
N ARG A 155 0.22 17.14 2.65
CA ARG A 155 1.15 17.53 1.59
C ARG A 155 1.38 16.45 0.53
N SER A 156 0.69 15.31 0.66
CA SER A 156 0.86 14.14 -0.22
C SER A 156 -0.05 14.18 -1.45
N TRP A 157 0.25 13.29 -2.37
CA TRP A 157 -0.45 13.11 -3.64
C TRP A 157 -0.82 11.63 -3.85
N LEU A 158 -1.85 11.38 -4.65
CA LEU A 158 -2.15 10.03 -5.11
C LEU A 158 -2.31 10.01 -6.64
N VAL A 159 -1.72 9.02 -7.29
CA VAL A 159 -1.85 8.74 -8.73
C VAL A 159 -2.58 7.40 -8.89
N GLY A 160 -3.70 7.40 -9.60
CA GLY A 160 -4.52 6.23 -9.86
C GLY A 160 -5.25 6.29 -11.19
N ASP A 161 -5.78 5.19 -11.67
CA ASP A 161 -6.51 5.12 -12.94
C ASP A 161 -8.04 4.92 -12.75
N HIS A 162 -8.47 4.61 -11.54
CA HIS A 162 -9.86 4.26 -11.24
C HIS A 162 -10.46 5.15 -10.14
N ASP A 163 -11.80 5.30 -10.12
CA ASP A 163 -12.53 6.06 -9.10
C ASP A 163 -12.22 5.60 -7.67
N ARG A 164 -12.02 4.30 -7.44
CA ARG A 164 -11.66 3.75 -6.13
C ARG A 164 -10.33 4.27 -5.60
N ASP A 165 -9.40 4.66 -6.48
CA ASP A 165 -8.10 5.22 -6.09
C ASP A 165 -8.28 6.67 -5.63
N ILE A 166 -8.98 7.47 -6.42
CA ILE A 166 -9.28 8.85 -6.09
C ILE A 166 -10.11 8.93 -4.81
N GLN A 167 -11.14 8.07 -4.68
CA GLN A 167 -11.95 8.00 -3.47
C GLN A 167 -11.14 7.57 -2.24
N MET A 168 -10.16 6.67 -2.39
CA MET A 168 -9.25 6.27 -1.31
C MET A 168 -8.42 7.47 -0.82
N ALA A 169 -7.91 8.31 -1.75
CA ALA A 169 -7.20 9.53 -1.39
C ALA A 169 -8.09 10.50 -0.60
N VAL A 170 -9.31 10.74 -1.08
CA VAL A 170 -10.31 11.59 -0.38
C VAL A 170 -10.59 11.05 1.02
N ASN A 171 -10.85 9.74 1.14
CA ASN A 171 -11.13 9.09 2.43
C ASN A 171 -9.94 9.13 3.41
N ALA A 172 -8.71 9.20 2.89
CA ALA A 172 -7.49 9.31 3.68
C ALA A 172 -7.10 10.75 4.04
N GLY A 173 -7.78 11.76 3.47
CA GLY A 173 -7.39 13.17 3.64
C GLY A 173 -6.16 13.58 2.81
N VAL A 174 -5.86 12.85 1.72
CA VAL A 174 -4.86 13.24 0.71
C VAL A 174 -5.52 14.20 -0.28
N PRO A 175 -5.17 15.50 -0.28
CA PRO A 175 -5.97 16.51 -0.97
C PRO A 175 -5.71 16.59 -2.47
N ARG A 176 -4.64 15.98 -2.98
CA ARG A 176 -4.19 16.13 -4.36
C ARG A 176 -4.15 14.78 -5.06
N THR A 177 -4.80 14.70 -6.19
CA THR A 177 -4.94 13.45 -6.94
C THR A 177 -4.66 13.68 -8.43
N ILE A 178 -3.99 12.71 -9.04
CA ILE A 178 -3.75 12.66 -10.48
C ILE A 178 -4.42 11.39 -11.00
N ARG A 179 -5.35 11.55 -11.92
CA ARG A 179 -6.00 10.43 -12.61
C ARG A 179 -5.29 10.17 -13.93
N ILE A 180 -4.94 8.93 -14.19
CA ILE A 180 -4.62 8.44 -15.53
C ILE A 180 -5.93 7.91 -16.12
N LEU A 181 -6.30 8.36 -17.31
CA LEU A 181 -7.50 7.86 -17.98
C LEU A 181 -7.36 6.38 -18.32
N SER A 182 -8.41 5.64 -18.05
CA SER A 182 -8.56 4.23 -18.39
C SER A 182 -9.84 4.01 -19.21
N HIS A 183 -10.27 2.78 -19.37
CA HIS A 183 -11.50 2.46 -20.11
C HIS A 183 -12.79 2.85 -19.37
N HIS A 184 -12.67 3.26 -18.10
CA HIS A 184 -13.83 3.65 -17.29
C HIS A 184 -14.03 5.15 -17.33
N GLU A 185 -15.29 5.58 -17.56
CA GLU A 185 -15.67 6.97 -17.40
C GLU A 185 -15.53 7.42 -15.96
N PRO A 186 -14.81 8.54 -15.70
CA PRO A 186 -14.62 9.03 -14.34
C PRO A 186 -15.92 9.53 -13.70
N ALA A 187 -16.28 8.98 -12.54
CA ALA A 187 -17.37 9.44 -11.71
C ALA A 187 -16.90 10.28 -10.50
N VAL A 188 -15.64 10.14 -10.09
CA VAL A 188 -15.03 10.90 -9.00
C VAL A 188 -14.01 11.88 -9.58
N ALA A 189 -14.16 13.17 -9.28
CA ALA A 189 -13.24 14.20 -9.80
C ALA A 189 -11.84 14.06 -9.16
N ALA A 190 -10.79 14.18 -9.99
CA ALA A 190 -9.40 14.29 -9.57
C ALA A 190 -8.89 15.73 -9.73
N THR A 191 -7.80 16.07 -9.03
CA THR A 191 -7.16 17.41 -9.17
C THR A 191 -6.62 17.61 -10.58
N HIS A 192 -5.99 16.58 -11.14
CA HIS A 192 -5.53 16.56 -12.53
C HIS A 192 -5.96 15.25 -13.20
N THR A 193 -6.17 15.32 -14.52
CA THR A 193 -6.48 14.15 -15.34
C THR A 193 -5.56 14.14 -16.56
N LEU A 194 -4.89 13.01 -16.78
CA LEU A 194 -3.92 12.79 -17.85
C LEU A 194 -4.39 11.67 -18.76
N ALA A 195 -4.10 11.78 -20.05
CA ALA A 195 -4.47 10.76 -21.03
C ALA A 195 -3.63 9.47 -20.86
N SER A 196 -2.40 9.58 -20.37
CA SER A 196 -1.50 8.43 -20.19
C SER A 196 -0.46 8.68 -19.10
N PRO A 197 0.19 7.61 -18.56
CA PRO A 197 1.32 7.76 -17.64
C PRO A 197 2.51 8.55 -18.22
N ALA A 198 2.69 8.55 -19.53
CA ALA A 198 3.76 9.31 -20.20
C ALA A 198 3.70 10.83 -19.98
N GLU A 199 2.52 11.36 -19.64
CA GLU A 199 2.33 12.79 -19.34
C GLU A 199 2.65 13.14 -17.88
N LEU A 200 2.85 12.13 -17.02
CA LEU A 200 2.94 12.31 -15.57
C LEU A 200 4.12 13.22 -15.21
N LEU A 201 5.30 12.99 -15.76
CA LEU A 201 6.49 13.80 -15.46
C LEU A 201 6.27 15.29 -15.74
N ARG A 202 5.60 15.62 -16.87
CA ARG A 202 5.27 17.00 -17.21
C ARG A 202 4.31 17.60 -16.17
N CYS A 203 3.24 16.88 -15.86
CA CYS A 203 2.26 17.32 -14.86
C CYS A 203 2.90 17.56 -13.49
N LEU A 204 3.80 16.68 -13.05
CA LEU A 204 4.53 16.81 -11.81
C LEU A 204 5.39 18.08 -11.77
N LYS A 205 6.18 18.33 -12.83
CA LYS A 205 7.05 19.51 -12.95
C LYS A 205 6.27 20.84 -12.94
N GLU A 206 5.08 20.85 -13.50
CA GLU A 206 4.24 22.04 -13.61
C GLU A 206 3.45 22.34 -12.33
N ASN A 207 3.04 21.30 -11.56
CA ASN A 207 2.04 21.45 -10.52
C ASN A 207 2.52 21.06 -9.11
N CYS A 208 3.64 20.33 -8.98
CA CYS A 208 4.06 19.82 -7.67
C CYS A 208 5.26 20.62 -7.16
N PRO A 209 5.15 21.25 -5.98
CA PRO A 209 6.30 21.90 -5.33
C PRO A 209 7.30 20.83 -4.86
N ALA A 210 8.57 21.21 -4.69
CA ALA A 210 9.52 20.36 -3.99
C ALA A 210 9.06 20.14 -2.53
N ALA A 211 9.27 18.94 -2.00
CA ALA A 211 8.82 18.52 -0.66
C ALA A 211 9.65 19.11 0.49
N ARG A 212 10.54 20.07 0.22
CA ARG A 212 11.49 20.70 1.16
C ARG A 212 10.80 21.51 2.23
#